data_62bf2d18cbd5a7c9892d4716ab40a62c
#
_entry.id   62bf2d18cbd5a7c9892d4716ab40a62c
#
_cell.length_a   1.000
_cell.length_b   1.000
_cell.length_c   1.000
_cell.angle_alpha   90.00
_cell.angle_beta   90.00
_cell.angle_gamma   90.00
#
_symmetry.space_group_name_H-M   'P 1'
#
loop_
_entity.id
_entity.type
_entity.pdbx_description
1 polymer ?
#
loop_
_entity_poly.entity_id
_entity_poly.type
_entity_poly.pdbx_seq_one_letter_code
_entity_poly.pdbx_strand_id
1 'polypeptide(L)'
;MKRRQVAEAEALLQSQEHWCMNACSRFLNRRALKGRVWTLGDSDGKIAALAILSRQTLLPVLCDQKKIPLPRFLSGIFGVVPIYSLQGKIADAEIMASALEKIGLSPTENIDYDMMCIDRAPGDFKSAGPAALVIRQPNASDMNSLAALHGGYEREEVLPSAAEFNAAVSRLNTERLFANEQMLVAELDGRLVGKVNTNATAFTRCQVGGVYVHPDFRGMGIARRMTGEFTADLIAHGWGVSLFARKSNPSARRVYQRLGFTINGDYRISYY
;
A
#
# COMPACT_ATOMS: atom_id res chain seq x y z
N MET A 1 -20.52 11.92 9.06
CA MET A 1 -21.36 10.75 8.68
C MET A 1 -22.24 10.35 9.85
N LYS A 2 -23.52 10.01 9.60
CA LYS A 2 -24.43 9.42 10.61
C LYS A 2 -24.00 7.98 10.93
N ARG A 3 -24.37 7.43 12.11
CA ARG A 3 -23.99 6.05 12.51
C ARG A 3 -24.30 4.98 11.44
N ARG A 4 -25.49 5.06 10.81
CA ARG A 4 -25.89 4.14 9.73
C ARG A 4 -24.94 4.23 8.53
N GLN A 5 -24.57 5.41 8.08
CA GLN A 5 -23.64 5.62 6.97
C GLN A 5 -22.23 5.10 7.27
N VAL A 6 -21.81 5.13 8.54
CA VAL A 6 -20.53 4.56 8.96
C VAL A 6 -20.55 3.04 8.79
N ALA A 7 -21.59 2.36 9.27
CA ALA A 7 -21.71 0.90 9.15
C ALA A 7 -21.79 0.44 7.68
N GLU A 8 -22.53 1.18 6.84
CA GLU A 8 -22.63 0.90 5.40
C GLU A 8 -21.27 1.12 4.68
N ALA A 9 -20.52 2.16 5.04
CA ALA A 9 -19.19 2.40 4.52
C ALA A 9 -18.18 1.31 4.97
N GLU A 10 -18.27 0.86 6.21
CA GLU A 10 -17.47 -0.26 6.71
C GLU A 10 -17.78 -1.55 5.95
N ALA A 11 -19.05 -1.88 5.75
CA ALA A 11 -19.47 -3.05 4.99
C ALA A 11 -18.96 -3.01 3.54
N LEU A 12 -19.04 -1.84 2.88
CA LEU A 12 -18.47 -1.66 1.56
C LEU A 12 -16.96 -1.90 1.55
N LEU A 13 -16.23 -1.27 2.45
CA LEU A 13 -14.78 -1.40 2.54
C LEU A 13 -14.36 -2.84 2.86
N GLN A 14 -15.07 -3.52 3.76
CA GLN A 14 -14.82 -4.94 4.09
C GLN A 14 -15.03 -5.85 2.88
N SER A 15 -16.08 -5.62 2.08
CA SER A 15 -16.35 -6.43 0.89
C SER A 15 -15.27 -6.31 -0.20
N GLN A 16 -14.48 -5.26 -0.17
CA GLN A 16 -13.40 -4.99 -1.12
C GLN A 16 -12.04 -4.82 -0.45
N GLU A 17 -11.88 -5.30 0.77
CA GLU A 17 -10.73 -5.02 1.63
C GLU A 17 -9.40 -5.26 0.93
N HIS A 18 -9.23 -6.39 0.23
CA HIS A 18 -8.00 -6.73 -0.46
C HIS A 18 -7.61 -5.73 -1.57
N TRP A 19 -8.60 -5.00 -2.14
CA TRP A 19 -8.37 -3.99 -3.17
C TRP A 19 -8.09 -2.59 -2.60
N CYS A 20 -8.61 -2.28 -1.42
CA CYS A 20 -8.65 -0.93 -0.89
C CYS A 20 -8.03 -0.80 0.51
N MET A 21 -6.99 -1.60 0.81
CA MET A 21 -6.31 -1.63 2.11
C MET A 21 -6.00 -0.23 2.67
N ASN A 22 -5.44 0.66 1.84
CA ASN A 22 -5.16 2.03 2.23
C ASN A 22 -6.42 2.79 2.65
N ALA A 23 -7.52 2.65 1.88
CA ALA A 23 -8.80 3.27 2.22
C ALA A 23 -9.37 2.69 3.52
N CYS A 24 -9.32 1.36 3.71
CA CYS A 24 -9.75 0.69 4.93
C CYS A 24 -9.00 1.20 6.16
N SER A 25 -7.67 1.18 6.11
CA SER A 25 -6.82 1.66 7.20
C SER A 25 -7.10 3.13 7.54
N ARG A 26 -7.25 3.98 6.52
CA ARG A 26 -7.61 5.39 6.72
C ARG A 26 -8.99 5.55 7.33
N PHE A 27 -9.96 4.77 6.89
CA PHE A 27 -11.32 4.83 7.43
C PHE A 27 -11.39 4.37 8.89
N LEU A 28 -10.70 3.30 9.24
CA LEU A 28 -10.60 2.81 10.64
C LEU A 28 -10.01 3.87 11.56
N ASN A 29 -9.00 4.58 11.10
CA ASN A 29 -8.34 5.67 11.83
C ASN A 29 -8.99 7.06 11.61
N ARG A 30 -10.23 7.14 11.09
CA ARG A 30 -10.87 8.38 10.67
C ARG A 30 -10.97 9.46 11.74
N ARG A 31 -11.00 9.11 13.03
CA ARG A 31 -11.03 10.09 14.14
C ARG A 31 -9.71 10.84 14.28
N ALA A 32 -8.58 10.18 13.97
CA ALA A 32 -7.26 10.79 13.95
C ALA A 32 -6.97 11.48 12.61
N LEU A 33 -7.75 11.17 11.57
CA LEU A 33 -7.59 11.75 10.25
C LEU A 33 -8.32 13.09 10.19
N LYS A 34 -7.59 14.15 9.94
CA LYS A 34 -8.15 15.38 9.35
C LYS A 34 -8.55 15.14 7.88
N GLY A 35 -8.85 13.88 7.52
CA GLY A 35 -9.21 13.44 6.19
C GLY A 35 -10.69 13.69 5.91
N ARG A 36 -11.02 13.82 4.63
CA ARG A 36 -12.38 13.98 4.14
C ARG A 36 -12.87 12.67 3.56
N VAL A 37 -14.08 12.30 3.92
CA VAL A 37 -14.76 11.12 3.41
C VAL A 37 -16.02 11.57 2.70
N TRP A 38 -16.14 11.23 1.43
CA TRP A 38 -17.36 11.42 0.63
C TRP A 38 -18.00 10.08 0.38
N THR A 39 -19.31 10.05 0.44
CA THR A 39 -20.11 8.88 0.11
C THR A 39 -21.19 9.25 -0.86
N LEU A 40 -21.51 8.37 -1.78
CA LEU A 40 -22.63 8.48 -2.69
C LEU A 40 -23.56 7.28 -2.49
N GLY A 41 -24.84 7.54 -2.29
CA GLY A 41 -25.88 6.52 -2.25
C GLY A 41 -26.40 6.17 -3.64
N ASP A 42 -26.82 4.91 -3.81
CA ASP A 42 -27.63 4.47 -4.94
C ASP A 42 -29.11 4.88 -4.77
N SER A 43 -29.97 4.42 -5.68
CA SER A 43 -31.43 4.65 -5.65
C SER A 43 -32.10 4.14 -4.36
N ASP A 44 -31.53 3.13 -3.73
CA ASP A 44 -32.04 2.49 -2.52
C ASP A 44 -31.44 3.11 -1.24
N GLY A 45 -30.59 4.13 -1.41
CA GLY A 45 -29.92 4.85 -0.32
C GLY A 45 -28.75 4.08 0.29
N LYS A 46 -28.29 2.96 -0.32
CA LYS A 46 -27.06 2.27 0.07
C LYS A 46 -25.84 2.98 -0.50
N ILE A 47 -24.70 2.89 0.19
CA ILE A 47 -23.46 3.48 -0.31
C ILE A 47 -22.96 2.70 -1.53
N ALA A 48 -23.00 3.36 -2.70
CA ALA A 48 -22.51 2.83 -3.97
C ALA A 48 -21.07 3.27 -4.28
N ALA A 49 -20.62 4.38 -3.71
CA ALA A 49 -19.28 4.88 -3.87
C ALA A 49 -18.79 5.58 -2.59
N LEU A 50 -17.50 5.44 -2.35
CA LEU A 50 -16.79 6.11 -1.28
C LEU A 50 -15.48 6.67 -1.83
N ALA A 51 -15.09 7.86 -1.39
CA ALA A 51 -13.75 8.40 -1.62
C ALA A 51 -13.19 8.97 -0.33
N ILE A 52 -11.93 8.70 -0.06
CA ILE A 52 -11.21 9.23 1.08
C ILE A 52 -10.07 10.09 0.55
N LEU A 53 -10.02 11.35 0.97
CA LEU A 53 -8.85 12.19 0.78
C LEU A 53 -8.07 12.25 2.09
N SER A 54 -6.90 11.63 2.10
CA SER A 54 -6.00 11.62 3.24
C SER A 54 -4.70 12.31 2.85
N ARG A 55 -4.39 13.39 3.55
CA ARG A 55 -3.33 14.30 3.13
C ARG A 55 -3.64 14.82 1.72
N GLN A 56 -2.90 14.42 0.70
CA GLN A 56 -3.12 14.78 -0.70
C GLN A 56 -3.34 13.54 -1.58
N THR A 57 -3.68 12.41 -0.97
CA THR A 57 -3.94 11.15 -1.68
C THR A 57 -5.45 10.88 -1.70
N LEU A 58 -6.01 10.74 -2.89
CA LEU A 58 -7.39 10.37 -3.13
C LEU A 58 -7.51 8.85 -3.29
N LEU A 59 -8.38 8.24 -2.51
CA LEU A 59 -8.60 6.79 -2.44
C LEU A 59 -10.07 6.48 -2.77
N PRO A 60 -10.43 6.23 -4.04
CA PRO A 60 -11.77 5.84 -4.43
C PRO A 60 -12.03 4.36 -4.16
N VAL A 61 -13.28 4.04 -3.82
CA VAL A 61 -13.82 2.68 -3.74
C VAL A 61 -15.22 2.70 -4.34
N LEU A 62 -15.40 2.09 -5.50
CA LEU A 62 -16.63 2.12 -6.29
C LEU A 62 -17.25 0.71 -6.35
N CYS A 63 -18.54 0.57 -6.00
CA CYS A 63 -19.23 -0.72 -6.05
C CYS A 63 -19.68 -1.11 -7.45
N ASP A 64 -20.34 -0.20 -8.14
CA ASP A 64 -20.88 -0.40 -9.48
C ASP A 64 -20.69 0.87 -10.30
N GLN A 65 -19.72 0.84 -11.16
CA GLN A 65 -19.29 1.97 -11.98
C GLN A 65 -20.42 2.53 -12.89
N LYS A 66 -21.35 1.68 -13.32
CA LYS A 66 -22.46 2.07 -14.23
C LYS A 66 -23.58 2.85 -13.54
N LYS A 67 -23.68 2.73 -12.22
CA LYS A 67 -24.79 3.34 -11.44
C LYS A 67 -24.40 4.62 -10.69
N ILE A 68 -23.15 5.06 -10.81
CA ILE A 68 -22.64 6.20 -10.04
C ILE A 68 -22.87 7.49 -10.82
N PRO A 69 -23.69 8.46 -10.35
CA PRO A 69 -23.77 9.80 -10.91
C PRO A 69 -22.49 10.58 -10.59
N LEU A 70 -21.42 10.23 -11.29
CA LEU A 70 -20.07 10.75 -11.14
C LEU A 70 -19.99 12.28 -11.04
N PRO A 71 -20.66 13.10 -11.88
CA PRO A 71 -20.52 14.55 -11.84
C PRO A 71 -20.88 15.13 -10.45
N ARG A 72 -21.92 14.61 -9.83
CA ARG A 72 -22.37 15.06 -8.49
C ARG A 72 -21.42 14.61 -7.38
N PHE A 73 -20.88 13.40 -7.50
CA PHE A 73 -19.91 12.87 -6.54
C PHE A 73 -18.62 13.67 -6.58
N LEU A 74 -18.17 13.98 -7.78
CA LEU A 74 -16.91 14.67 -8.03
C LEU A 74 -16.97 16.15 -7.67
N SER A 75 -18.11 16.83 -7.90
CA SER A 75 -18.27 18.24 -7.51
C SER A 75 -18.08 18.47 -6.01
N GLY A 76 -18.38 17.47 -5.18
CA GLY A 76 -18.13 17.53 -3.74
C GLY A 76 -16.66 17.33 -3.34
N ILE A 77 -15.87 16.69 -4.19
CA ILE A 77 -14.45 16.38 -3.94
C ILE A 77 -13.56 17.51 -4.46
N PHE A 78 -13.91 18.07 -5.63
CA PHE A 78 -13.09 19.06 -6.32
C PHE A 78 -13.23 20.46 -5.72
N GLY A 79 -12.12 21.17 -5.69
CA GLY A 79 -12.06 22.56 -5.17
C GLY A 79 -11.69 22.66 -3.69
N VAL A 80 -11.42 21.55 -3.02
CA VAL A 80 -11.23 21.55 -1.58
C VAL A 80 -9.77 21.44 -1.13
N VAL A 81 -8.92 20.67 -1.83
CA VAL A 81 -7.49 20.49 -1.51
C VAL A 81 -6.75 20.03 -2.77
N PRO A 82 -5.49 20.41 -2.99
CA PRO A 82 -4.70 19.84 -4.07
C PRO A 82 -4.57 18.32 -3.92
N ILE A 83 -4.75 17.61 -5.03
CA ILE A 83 -4.56 16.16 -5.11
C ILE A 83 -3.14 15.95 -5.64
N TYR A 84 -2.31 15.24 -4.86
CA TYR A 84 -0.97 14.84 -5.27
C TYR A 84 -0.96 13.45 -5.89
N SER A 85 -1.81 12.54 -5.39
CA SER A 85 -1.95 11.21 -5.95
C SER A 85 -3.36 10.66 -5.85
N LEU A 86 -3.71 9.81 -6.81
CA LEU A 86 -4.92 9.00 -6.87
C LEU A 86 -4.51 7.54 -6.84
N GLN A 87 -5.05 6.76 -5.93
CA GLN A 87 -4.65 5.35 -5.76
C GLN A 87 -5.87 4.46 -5.61
N GLY A 88 -5.93 3.38 -6.37
CA GLY A 88 -7.05 2.44 -6.29
C GLY A 88 -6.94 1.28 -7.27
N LYS A 89 -7.93 0.40 -7.20
CA LYS A 89 -8.19 -0.57 -8.26
C LYS A 89 -8.20 0.17 -9.60
N ILE A 90 -7.54 -0.36 -10.62
CA ILE A 90 -7.30 0.38 -11.87
C ILE A 90 -8.60 0.93 -12.47
N ALA A 91 -9.68 0.16 -12.45
CA ALA A 91 -10.95 0.58 -12.98
C ALA A 91 -11.57 1.78 -12.21
N ASP A 92 -11.42 1.83 -10.89
CA ASP A 92 -11.89 2.96 -10.07
C ASP A 92 -11.00 4.19 -10.26
N ALA A 93 -9.69 3.97 -10.37
CA ALA A 93 -8.71 5.03 -10.62
C ALA A 93 -8.92 5.68 -11.99
N GLU A 94 -9.19 4.92 -13.05
CA GLU A 94 -9.45 5.44 -14.39
C GLU A 94 -10.70 6.31 -14.46
N ILE A 95 -11.78 5.88 -13.79
CA ILE A 95 -13.01 6.68 -13.71
C ILE A 95 -12.74 8.03 -13.00
N MET A 96 -12.01 7.99 -11.90
CA MET A 96 -11.70 9.21 -11.15
C MET A 96 -10.70 10.10 -11.91
N ALA A 97 -9.69 9.52 -12.58
CA ALA A 97 -8.74 10.25 -13.41
C ALA A 97 -9.44 10.96 -14.57
N SER A 98 -10.31 10.25 -15.30
CA SER A 98 -11.10 10.86 -16.39
C SER A 98 -11.98 12.03 -15.93
N ALA A 99 -12.39 12.01 -14.68
CA ALA A 99 -13.16 13.09 -14.11
C ALA A 99 -12.28 14.27 -13.66
N LEU A 100 -11.08 14.00 -13.17
CA LEU A 100 -10.07 15.02 -12.85
C LEU A 100 -9.59 15.73 -14.13
N GLU A 101 -9.41 15.01 -15.22
CA GLU A 101 -9.05 15.58 -16.53
C GLU A 101 -10.08 16.61 -17.03
N LYS A 102 -11.37 16.36 -16.83
CA LYS A 102 -12.44 17.31 -17.22
C LYS A 102 -12.37 18.67 -16.50
N ILE A 103 -11.66 18.74 -15.38
CA ILE A 103 -11.44 19.98 -14.64
C ILE A 103 -9.99 20.50 -14.79
N GLY A 104 -9.25 19.96 -15.76
CA GLY A 104 -7.90 20.41 -16.10
C GLY A 104 -6.77 19.78 -15.26
N LEU A 105 -7.06 18.70 -14.51
CA LEU A 105 -6.06 17.97 -13.74
C LEU A 105 -5.75 16.64 -14.43
N SER A 106 -4.65 16.58 -15.17
CA SER A 106 -4.14 15.35 -15.81
C SER A 106 -2.97 14.76 -15.02
N PRO A 107 -2.88 13.43 -14.93
CA PRO A 107 -1.77 12.81 -14.23
C PRO A 107 -0.45 13.04 -14.99
N THR A 108 0.60 13.33 -14.24
CA THR A 108 1.98 13.44 -14.76
C THR A 108 2.62 12.07 -14.95
N GLU A 109 2.24 11.09 -14.11
CA GLU A 109 2.75 9.72 -14.18
C GLU A 109 1.70 8.74 -13.65
N ASN A 110 1.61 7.57 -14.32
CA ASN A 110 0.83 6.42 -13.86
C ASN A 110 1.76 5.25 -13.57
N ILE A 111 1.65 4.65 -12.40
CA ILE A 111 2.40 3.45 -12.02
C ILE A 111 1.42 2.32 -11.75
N ASP A 112 1.55 1.24 -12.51
CA ASP A 112 0.70 0.06 -12.40
C ASP A 112 1.36 -1.05 -11.59
N TYR A 113 0.55 -1.69 -10.76
CA TYR A 113 0.94 -2.77 -9.86
C TYR A 113 0.05 -3.98 -10.05
N ASP A 114 0.63 -5.17 -9.88
CA ASP A 114 -0.12 -6.38 -9.57
C ASP A 114 -0.49 -6.35 -8.09
N MET A 115 -1.77 -6.42 -7.77
CA MET A 115 -2.22 -6.64 -6.41
C MET A 115 -2.18 -8.15 -6.15
N MET A 116 -1.42 -8.56 -5.13
CA MET A 116 -1.19 -9.95 -4.82
C MET A 116 -1.60 -10.28 -3.39
N CYS A 117 -2.17 -11.47 -3.17
CA CYS A 117 -2.66 -11.93 -1.87
C CYS A 117 -2.20 -13.34 -1.53
N ILE A 118 -2.12 -13.59 -0.23
CA ILE A 118 -1.94 -14.93 0.35
C ILE A 118 -2.72 -15.01 1.68
N ASP A 119 -3.40 -16.15 1.88
CA ASP A 119 -4.22 -16.42 3.08
C ASP A 119 -3.79 -17.72 3.78
N ARG A 120 -2.66 -18.30 3.40
CA ARG A 120 -2.08 -19.53 3.94
C ARG A 120 -0.60 -19.35 4.19
N ALA A 121 -0.01 -20.22 4.98
CA ALA A 121 1.43 -20.21 5.21
C ALA A 121 2.21 -20.15 3.88
N PRO A 122 3.21 -19.28 3.78
CA PRO A 122 4.01 -19.14 2.56
C PRO A 122 4.80 -20.43 2.26
N GLY A 123 5.11 -20.62 0.98
CA GLY A 123 5.96 -21.72 0.51
C GLY A 123 7.38 -21.67 1.11
N ASP A 124 8.23 -22.61 0.71
CA ASP A 124 9.58 -22.69 1.25
C ASP A 124 10.36 -21.36 1.10
N PHE A 125 10.69 -20.81 2.25
CA PHE A 125 11.53 -19.62 2.37
C PHE A 125 12.71 -19.83 3.32
N LYS A 126 12.62 -20.83 4.23
CA LYS A 126 13.61 -21.05 5.29
C LYS A 126 14.98 -21.43 4.77
N SER A 127 15.04 -22.11 3.64
CA SER A 127 16.27 -22.48 2.94
C SER A 127 16.86 -21.34 2.09
N ALA A 128 16.15 -20.21 1.97
CA ALA A 128 16.62 -19.11 1.14
C ALA A 128 17.61 -18.20 1.89
N GLY A 129 18.58 -17.67 1.15
CA GLY A 129 19.58 -16.75 1.69
C GLY A 129 20.85 -17.44 2.20
N PRO A 130 21.88 -16.64 2.51
CA PRO A 130 23.12 -17.13 3.11
C PRO A 130 22.88 -17.76 4.49
N ALA A 131 23.74 -18.71 4.90
CA ALA A 131 23.63 -19.37 6.21
C ALA A 131 23.77 -18.38 7.39
N ALA A 132 24.61 -17.35 7.23
CA ALA A 132 24.81 -16.29 8.24
C ALA A 132 23.70 -15.23 8.27
N LEU A 133 22.66 -15.34 7.41
CA LEU A 133 21.58 -14.37 7.36
C LEU A 133 20.67 -14.47 8.60
N VAL A 134 20.56 -13.37 9.32
CA VAL A 134 19.66 -13.22 10.47
C VAL A 134 18.49 -12.32 10.09
N ILE A 135 17.26 -12.77 10.35
CA ILE A 135 16.05 -11.97 10.21
C ILE A 135 15.56 -11.63 11.63
N ARG A 136 15.41 -10.36 11.93
CA ARG A 136 15.03 -9.89 13.27
C ARG A 136 14.20 -8.61 13.22
N GLN A 137 13.59 -8.27 14.32
CA GLN A 137 13.01 -6.93 14.49
C GLN A 137 14.13 -5.89 14.60
N PRO A 138 13.92 -4.69 14.02
CA PRO A 138 14.86 -3.60 14.19
C PRO A 138 14.78 -3.02 15.63
N ASN A 139 15.86 -2.41 16.06
CA ASN A 139 15.93 -1.67 17.31
C ASN A 139 16.38 -0.21 17.06
N ALA A 140 16.41 0.63 18.09
CA ALA A 140 16.72 2.05 17.95
C ALA A 140 18.13 2.33 17.39
N SER A 141 19.10 1.44 17.62
CA SER A 141 20.47 1.63 17.08
C SER A 141 20.54 1.37 15.56
N ASP A 142 19.53 0.69 15.00
CA ASP A 142 19.45 0.42 13.55
C ASP A 142 19.01 1.63 12.73
N MET A 143 18.51 2.70 13.37
CA MET A 143 17.81 3.80 12.70
C MET A 143 18.57 4.40 11.52
N ASN A 144 19.89 4.59 11.62
CA ASN A 144 20.66 5.16 10.53
C ASN A 144 20.74 4.23 9.31
N SER A 145 20.99 2.94 9.54
CA SER A 145 21.02 1.92 8.48
C SER A 145 19.64 1.69 7.88
N LEU A 146 18.61 1.70 8.73
CA LEU A 146 17.22 1.56 8.32
C LEU A 146 16.78 2.74 7.44
N ALA A 147 17.16 3.98 7.80
CA ALA A 147 16.88 5.16 6.99
C ALA A 147 17.59 5.11 5.62
N ALA A 148 18.83 4.58 5.58
CA ALA A 148 19.53 4.39 4.32
C ALA A 148 18.83 3.38 3.39
N LEU A 149 18.39 2.22 3.94
CA LEU A 149 17.64 1.21 3.20
C LEU A 149 16.26 1.76 2.74
N HIS A 150 15.58 2.52 3.62
CA HIS A 150 14.30 3.11 3.26
C HIS A 150 14.44 4.17 2.17
N GLY A 151 15.46 5.00 2.23
CA GLY A 151 15.74 5.97 1.18
C GLY A 151 16.09 5.33 -0.17
N GLY A 152 16.78 4.16 -0.16
CA GLY A 152 16.97 3.33 -1.35
C GLY A 152 15.65 2.84 -1.92
N TYR A 153 14.79 2.30 -1.06
CA TYR A 153 13.44 1.85 -1.42
C TYR A 153 12.59 2.99 -2.02
N GLU A 154 12.57 4.16 -1.39
CA GLU A 154 11.77 5.29 -1.89
C GLU A 154 12.23 5.72 -3.28
N ARG A 155 13.55 5.82 -3.52
CA ARG A 155 14.08 6.21 -4.84
C ARG A 155 13.74 5.22 -5.95
N GLU A 156 13.79 3.92 -5.65
CA GLU A 156 13.59 2.90 -6.68
C GLU A 156 12.11 2.51 -6.89
N GLU A 157 11.30 2.52 -5.81
CA GLU A 157 9.99 1.88 -5.83
C GLU A 157 8.82 2.84 -5.56
N VAL A 158 9.06 4.00 -4.96
CA VAL A 158 7.96 4.87 -4.49
C VAL A 158 7.89 6.17 -5.26
N LEU A 159 9.00 6.86 -5.40
CA LEU A 159 9.01 8.19 -6.01
C LEU A 159 8.64 8.13 -7.49
N PRO A 160 7.77 9.05 -7.97
CA PRO A 160 7.58 9.26 -9.38
C PRO A 160 8.86 9.79 -10.04
N SER A 161 8.99 9.57 -11.35
CA SER A 161 10.22 9.86 -12.10
C SER A 161 10.68 11.31 -12.02
N ALA A 162 9.73 12.25 -11.89
CA ALA A 162 10.02 13.69 -11.81
C ALA A 162 10.28 14.19 -10.38
N ALA A 163 10.12 13.34 -9.34
CA ALA A 163 10.25 13.76 -7.96
C ALA A 163 11.69 13.70 -7.48
N GLU A 164 12.14 14.77 -6.84
CA GLU A 164 13.43 14.79 -6.17
C GLU A 164 13.39 14.06 -4.82
N PHE A 165 14.43 13.28 -4.55
CA PHE A 165 14.58 12.60 -3.28
C PHE A 165 14.98 13.58 -2.17
N ASN A 166 14.22 13.60 -1.08
CA ASN A 166 14.53 14.40 0.10
C ASN A 166 14.90 13.49 1.29
N ALA A 167 16.18 13.48 1.64
CA ALA A 167 16.71 12.62 2.70
C ALA A 167 16.10 12.90 4.09
N ALA A 168 15.80 14.17 4.40
CA ALA A 168 15.20 14.53 5.69
C ALA A 168 13.76 14.02 5.79
N VAL A 169 12.98 14.15 4.71
CA VAL A 169 11.61 13.62 4.64
C VAL A 169 11.63 12.10 4.71
N SER A 170 12.54 11.45 3.98
CA SER A 170 12.71 9.99 4.02
C SER A 170 13.04 9.48 5.43
N ARG A 171 13.92 10.19 6.15
CA ARG A 171 14.24 9.86 7.54
C ARG A 171 13.00 9.96 8.45
N LEU A 172 12.24 11.04 8.36
CA LEU A 172 10.99 11.21 9.12
C LEU A 172 9.96 10.13 8.79
N ASN A 173 9.87 9.70 7.53
CA ASN A 173 9.02 8.59 7.13
C ASN A 173 9.50 7.28 7.77
N THR A 174 10.81 7.03 7.80
CA THR A 174 11.40 5.85 8.44
C THR A 174 11.10 5.82 9.94
N GLU A 175 11.25 6.93 10.64
CA GLU A 175 10.94 7.05 12.07
C GLU A 175 9.45 6.78 12.36
N ARG A 176 8.55 7.27 11.49
CA ARG A 176 7.12 6.99 11.60
C ARG A 176 6.79 5.51 11.36
N LEU A 177 7.42 4.89 10.37
CA LEU A 177 7.26 3.45 10.11
C LEU A 177 7.76 2.63 11.29
N PHE A 178 8.95 2.95 11.82
CA PHE A 178 9.52 2.27 12.97
C PHE A 178 8.63 2.36 14.22
N ALA A 179 7.97 3.50 14.41
CA ALA A 179 7.10 3.74 15.58
C ALA A 179 5.70 3.11 15.46
N ASN A 180 5.17 2.89 14.24
CA ASN A 180 3.75 2.58 14.06
C ASN A 180 3.49 1.29 13.27
N GLU A 181 4.47 0.74 12.59
CA GLU A 181 4.29 -0.43 11.72
C GLU A 181 5.12 -1.63 12.22
N GLN A 182 4.64 -2.83 11.93
CA GLN A 182 5.47 -4.03 12.13
C GLN A 182 6.57 -4.06 11.09
N MET A 183 7.76 -4.49 11.48
CA MET A 183 8.93 -4.48 10.61
C MET A 183 9.90 -5.61 10.94
N LEU A 184 10.51 -6.18 9.91
CA LEU A 184 11.69 -7.02 10.02
C LEU A 184 12.84 -6.44 9.20
N VAL A 185 14.05 -6.71 9.65
CA VAL A 185 15.29 -6.40 8.94
C VAL A 185 16.08 -7.68 8.69
N ALA A 186 16.82 -7.66 7.60
CA ALA A 186 17.79 -8.70 7.26
C ALA A 186 19.18 -8.20 7.59
N GLU A 187 19.88 -8.94 8.44
CA GLU A 187 21.26 -8.67 8.84
C GLU A 187 22.18 -9.76 8.32
N LEU A 188 23.29 -9.38 7.72
CA LEU A 188 24.33 -10.28 7.25
C LEU A 188 25.69 -9.73 7.72
N ASP A 189 26.45 -10.55 8.43
CA ASP A 189 27.77 -10.20 8.98
C ASP A 189 27.76 -8.86 9.74
N GLY A 190 26.74 -8.65 10.59
CA GLY A 190 26.58 -7.44 11.42
C GLY A 190 26.10 -6.19 10.65
N ARG A 191 25.76 -6.31 9.36
CA ARG A 191 25.29 -5.20 8.52
C ARG A 191 23.83 -5.40 8.13
N LEU A 192 22.99 -4.37 8.25
CA LEU A 192 21.64 -4.39 7.72
C LEU A 192 21.68 -4.32 6.19
N VAL A 193 21.12 -5.35 5.55
CA VAL A 193 21.14 -5.51 4.08
C VAL A 193 19.74 -5.51 3.46
N GLY A 194 18.68 -5.54 4.28
CA GLY A 194 17.30 -5.51 3.79
C GLY A 194 16.30 -5.16 4.87
N LYS A 195 15.09 -4.78 4.44
CA LYS A 195 13.94 -4.48 5.30
C LYS A 195 12.61 -4.87 4.67
N VAL A 196 11.61 -5.14 5.50
CA VAL A 196 10.19 -5.29 5.14
C VAL A 196 9.34 -4.70 6.25
N ASN A 197 8.18 -4.14 5.91
CA ASN A 197 7.25 -3.58 6.90
C ASN A 197 5.79 -3.73 6.45
N THR A 198 4.84 -3.54 7.39
CA THR A 198 3.44 -3.28 7.03
C THR A 198 3.30 -1.85 6.53
N ASN A 199 2.39 -1.63 5.56
CA ASN A 199 2.03 -0.29 5.07
C ASN A 199 0.63 0.12 5.50
N ALA A 200 -0.23 -0.86 5.75
CA ALA A 200 -1.61 -0.67 6.19
C ALA A 200 -2.10 -1.93 6.89
N THR A 201 -2.88 -1.74 7.94
CA THR A 201 -3.67 -2.79 8.58
C THR A 201 -5.14 -2.40 8.45
N ALA A 202 -5.96 -3.34 8.03
CA ALA A 202 -7.38 -3.12 7.81
C ALA A 202 -8.23 -4.03 8.74
N PHE A 203 -9.34 -4.59 8.28
CA PHE A 203 -10.24 -5.37 9.14
C PHE A 203 -9.72 -6.78 9.43
N THR A 204 -9.27 -7.48 8.38
CA THR A 204 -8.81 -8.87 8.46
C THR A 204 -7.47 -9.09 7.77
N ARG A 205 -6.91 -8.06 7.16
CA ARG A 205 -5.69 -8.14 6.33
C ARG A 205 -4.65 -7.11 6.70
N CYS A 206 -3.38 -7.48 6.50
CA CYS A 206 -2.24 -6.57 6.52
C CYS A 206 -1.68 -6.40 5.11
N GLN A 207 -1.31 -5.18 4.76
CA GLN A 207 -0.56 -4.90 3.54
C GLN A 207 0.93 -4.88 3.84
N VAL A 208 1.66 -5.82 3.28
CA VAL A 208 3.12 -5.85 3.30
C VAL A 208 3.67 -4.91 2.23
N GLY A 209 4.68 -4.17 2.60
CA GLY A 209 5.38 -3.26 1.71
C GLY A 209 6.79 -2.97 2.19
N GLY A 210 7.44 -1.98 1.55
CA GLY A 210 8.79 -1.60 1.92
C GLY A 210 9.82 -2.73 1.80
N VAL A 211 9.53 -3.77 1.03
CA VAL A 211 10.48 -4.87 0.78
C VAL A 211 11.63 -4.31 -0.03
N TYR A 212 12.79 -4.25 0.58
CA TYR A 212 14.00 -3.75 -0.05
C TYR A 212 15.23 -4.53 0.38
N VAL A 213 16.09 -4.82 -0.58
CA VAL A 213 17.42 -5.40 -0.35
C VAL A 213 18.46 -4.50 -1.01
N HIS A 214 19.49 -4.15 -0.26
CA HIS A 214 20.60 -3.33 -0.76
C HIS A 214 21.16 -3.94 -2.06
N PRO A 215 21.45 -3.15 -3.10
CA PRO A 215 21.87 -3.65 -4.41
C PRO A 215 22.97 -4.71 -4.38
N ASP A 216 24.00 -4.50 -3.56
CA ASP A 216 25.16 -5.42 -3.47
C ASP A 216 24.81 -6.83 -2.94
N PHE A 217 23.63 -7.00 -2.33
CA PHE A 217 23.18 -8.25 -1.72
C PHE A 217 21.96 -8.86 -2.44
N ARG A 218 21.62 -8.34 -3.62
CA ARG A 218 20.53 -8.90 -4.44
C ARG A 218 20.92 -10.22 -5.08
N GLY A 219 19.93 -11.01 -5.48
CA GLY A 219 20.15 -12.35 -6.08
C GLY A 219 20.45 -13.45 -5.07
N MET A 220 20.74 -13.14 -3.81
CA MET A 220 21.12 -14.10 -2.75
C MET A 220 19.92 -14.74 -2.03
N GLY A 221 18.67 -14.48 -2.43
CA GLY A 221 17.48 -15.06 -1.78
C GLY A 221 16.99 -14.31 -0.53
N ILE A 222 17.64 -13.22 -0.12
CA ILE A 222 17.34 -12.45 1.10
C ILE A 222 15.91 -11.95 1.12
N ALA A 223 15.42 -11.34 0.01
CA ALA A 223 14.06 -10.87 -0.09
C ALA A 223 13.04 -12.00 0.13
N ARG A 224 13.26 -13.19 -0.44
CA ARG A 224 12.39 -14.35 -0.26
C ARG A 224 12.36 -14.81 1.20
N ARG A 225 13.52 -14.93 1.84
CA ARG A 225 13.62 -15.33 3.25
C ARG A 225 12.88 -14.33 4.16
N MET A 226 13.23 -13.07 4.07
CA MET A 226 12.72 -12.00 4.91
C MET A 226 11.19 -11.81 4.73
N THR A 227 10.71 -11.74 3.48
CA THR A 227 9.28 -11.61 3.21
C THR A 227 8.50 -12.86 3.61
N GLY A 228 9.09 -14.04 3.43
CA GLY A 228 8.48 -15.31 3.85
C GLY A 228 8.31 -15.39 5.36
N GLU A 229 9.33 -15.05 6.15
CA GLU A 229 9.22 -15.02 7.63
C GLU A 229 8.18 -13.99 8.08
N PHE A 230 8.20 -12.79 7.53
CA PHE A 230 7.25 -11.74 7.88
C PHE A 230 5.81 -12.13 7.55
N THR A 231 5.58 -12.71 6.36
CA THR A 231 4.27 -13.20 5.95
C THR A 231 3.79 -14.35 6.83
N ALA A 232 4.68 -15.30 7.17
CA ALA A 232 4.36 -16.43 8.04
C ALA A 232 3.93 -15.96 9.44
N ASP A 233 4.62 -14.97 10.00
CA ASP A 233 4.29 -14.38 11.29
C ASP A 233 2.92 -13.69 11.26
N LEU A 234 2.63 -12.86 10.26
CA LEU A 234 1.33 -12.21 10.10
C LEU A 234 0.18 -13.22 9.99
N ILE A 235 0.36 -14.29 9.21
CA ILE A 235 -0.65 -15.35 9.05
C ILE A 235 -0.84 -16.14 10.35
N ALA A 236 0.23 -16.43 11.09
CA ALA A 236 0.15 -17.09 12.38
C ALA A 236 -0.67 -16.27 13.41
N HIS A 237 -0.68 -14.94 13.26
CA HIS A 237 -1.50 -14.03 14.05
C HIS A 237 -2.92 -13.81 13.47
N GLY A 238 -3.33 -14.59 12.47
CA GLY A 238 -4.68 -14.58 11.91
C GLY A 238 -4.94 -13.54 10.82
N TRP A 239 -3.90 -12.89 10.29
CA TRP A 239 -4.03 -11.91 9.21
C TRP A 239 -3.97 -12.56 7.84
N GLY A 240 -4.88 -12.21 6.94
CA GLY A 240 -4.63 -12.33 5.51
C GLY A 240 -3.58 -11.31 5.08
N VAL A 241 -2.76 -11.62 4.08
CA VAL A 241 -1.68 -10.74 3.64
C VAL A 241 -1.87 -10.31 2.19
N SER A 242 -1.74 -9.02 1.94
CA SER A 242 -1.75 -8.43 0.60
C SER A 242 -0.46 -7.64 0.37
N LEU A 243 -0.08 -7.49 -0.89
CA LEU A 243 1.02 -6.61 -1.30
C LEU A 243 0.79 -6.09 -2.71
N PHE A 244 1.52 -5.03 -3.07
CA PHE A 244 1.59 -4.51 -4.43
C PHE A 244 2.98 -4.73 -5.01
N ALA A 245 3.05 -5.34 -6.20
CA ALA A 245 4.27 -5.52 -6.96
C ALA A 245 4.22 -4.64 -8.21
N ARG A 246 5.16 -3.70 -8.38
CA ARG A 246 5.24 -2.92 -9.62
C ARG A 246 5.27 -3.84 -10.83
N LYS A 247 4.44 -3.59 -11.84
CA LYS A 247 4.44 -4.40 -13.08
C LYS A 247 5.78 -4.34 -13.79
N SER A 248 6.52 -3.25 -13.63
CA SER A 248 7.89 -3.07 -14.15
C SER A 248 8.96 -3.81 -13.33
N ASN A 249 8.62 -4.44 -12.17
CA ASN A 249 9.55 -5.20 -11.34
C ASN A 249 9.26 -6.72 -11.37
N PRO A 250 9.57 -7.45 -12.45
CA PRO A 250 9.32 -8.89 -12.56
C PRO A 250 10.12 -9.71 -11.54
N SER A 251 11.23 -9.17 -11.02
CA SER A 251 12.03 -9.85 -10.00
C SER A 251 11.27 -9.96 -8.67
N ALA A 252 10.70 -8.86 -8.19
CA ALA A 252 9.89 -8.86 -6.98
C ALA A 252 8.66 -9.78 -7.16
N ARG A 253 7.95 -9.71 -8.30
CA ARG A 253 6.81 -10.57 -8.59
C ARG A 253 7.17 -12.05 -8.50
N ARG A 254 8.32 -12.48 -9.06
CA ARG A 254 8.78 -13.87 -8.95
C ARG A 254 9.04 -14.30 -7.51
N VAL A 255 9.59 -13.41 -6.68
CA VAL A 255 9.78 -13.69 -5.23
C VAL A 255 8.43 -13.97 -4.57
N TYR A 256 7.43 -13.12 -4.78
CA TYR A 256 6.11 -13.27 -4.16
C TYR A 256 5.36 -14.50 -4.68
N GLN A 257 5.43 -14.79 -5.97
CA GLN A 257 4.84 -16.01 -6.53
C GLN A 257 5.46 -17.29 -5.93
N ARG A 258 6.79 -17.32 -5.73
CA ARG A 258 7.46 -18.46 -5.07
C ARG A 258 7.06 -18.63 -3.60
N LEU A 259 6.68 -17.57 -2.93
CA LEU A 259 6.10 -17.61 -1.58
C LEU A 259 4.63 -18.08 -1.58
N GLY A 260 3.98 -18.16 -2.74
CA GLY A 260 2.61 -18.59 -2.90
C GLY A 260 1.59 -17.46 -3.00
N PHE A 261 2.03 -16.21 -3.14
CA PHE A 261 1.12 -15.10 -3.46
C PHE A 261 0.53 -15.28 -4.85
N THR A 262 -0.78 -15.04 -4.97
CA THR A 262 -1.51 -15.04 -6.22
C THR A 262 -1.89 -13.63 -6.65
N ILE A 263 -1.89 -13.38 -7.96
CA ILE A 263 -2.34 -12.09 -8.50
C ILE A 263 -3.87 -12.08 -8.45
N ASN A 264 -4.44 -11.08 -7.79
CA ASN A 264 -5.88 -10.88 -7.64
C ASN A 264 -6.40 -9.71 -8.48
N GLY A 265 -5.52 -8.99 -9.17
CA GLY A 265 -5.86 -7.96 -10.14
C GLY A 265 -4.91 -6.77 -10.17
N ASP A 266 -5.37 -5.67 -10.75
CA ASP A 266 -4.56 -4.51 -11.10
C ASP A 266 -4.86 -3.31 -10.20
N TYR A 267 -3.80 -2.63 -9.78
CA TYR A 267 -3.86 -1.42 -8.96
C TYR A 267 -3.05 -0.31 -9.62
N ARG A 268 -3.50 0.93 -9.52
CA ARG A 268 -2.81 2.10 -10.09
C ARG A 268 -2.57 3.17 -9.05
N ILE A 269 -1.41 3.79 -9.13
CA ILE A 269 -1.10 5.07 -8.50
C ILE A 269 -0.85 6.08 -9.61
N SER A 270 -1.69 7.12 -9.66
CA SER A 270 -1.54 8.26 -10.56
C SER A 270 -1.03 9.46 -9.78
N TYR A 271 0.00 10.13 -10.24
CA TYR A 271 0.57 11.35 -9.66
C TYR A 271 0.17 12.58 -10.49
N TYR A 272 -0.06 13.72 -9.80
CA TYR A 272 -0.58 14.97 -10.36
C TYR A 272 0.34 16.14 -10.09
#